data_2a4d61d73a4391991e69ccb69a8ff6cd
#
_entry.id   2a4d61d73a4391991e69ccb69a8ff6cd
#
_cell.length_a   1.000
_cell.length_b   1.000
_cell.length_c   1.000
_cell.angle_alpha   90.00
_cell.angle_beta   90.00
_cell.angle_gamma   90.00
#
_symmetry.space_group_name_H-M   'P 1'
#
loop_
_entity.id
_entity.type
_entity.pdbx_description
1 polymer ?
#
loop_
_entity_poly.entity_id
_entity_poly.type
_entity_poly.pdbx_seq_one_letter_code
_entity_poly.pdbx_strand_id
1 'polypeptide(L)'
;MKETFVFTIDDLRRLFIEYNERYFGGSLQTPRFRLVRWFGGIYAGYRRDNDGHPLITFCDAKKVGWTEEFFKTTLLHEMIHQYLDKCRILFIDNCFHLLAWNIVRLYLQVRYGLKIWAWPPKKKKRPKKLSRSAV
;
A
#
# COMPACT_ATOMS: atom_id res chain seq x y z
N MET A 1 -24.22 -2.89 9.13
CA MET A 1 -23.35 -3.08 7.96
C MET A 1 -22.27 -2.01 7.95
N LYS A 2 -21.04 -2.44 7.92
CA LYS A 2 -19.95 -1.48 7.76
C LYS A 2 -19.93 -1.02 6.30
N GLU A 3 -20.07 0.27 6.10
CA GLU A 3 -19.90 0.84 4.77
C GLU A 3 -18.47 0.62 4.30
N THR A 4 -18.32 0.21 3.04
CA THR A 4 -17.01 0.09 2.42
C THR A 4 -16.44 1.49 2.22
N PHE A 5 -15.22 1.71 2.68
CA PHE A 5 -14.51 2.95 2.44
C PHE A 5 -14.21 3.08 0.95
N VAL A 6 -14.64 4.17 0.35
CA VAL A 6 -14.45 4.44 -1.09
C VAL A 6 -13.49 5.61 -1.25
N PHE A 7 -12.58 5.49 -2.19
CA PHE A 7 -11.58 6.51 -2.46
C PHE A 7 -11.37 6.69 -3.97
N THR A 8 -10.83 7.83 -4.34
CA THR A 8 -10.50 8.19 -5.71
C THR A 8 -8.99 8.36 -5.86
N ILE A 9 -8.53 8.52 -7.11
CA ILE A 9 -7.13 8.87 -7.36
C ILE A 9 -6.78 10.21 -6.72
N ASP A 10 -7.71 11.16 -6.72
CA ASP A 10 -7.48 12.45 -6.07
C ASP A 10 -7.31 12.32 -4.56
N ASP A 11 -8.05 11.41 -3.93
CA ASP A 11 -7.89 11.13 -2.51
C ASP A 11 -6.49 10.54 -2.22
N LEU A 12 -6.03 9.62 -3.06
CA LEU A 12 -4.68 9.06 -2.94
C LEU A 12 -3.61 10.15 -3.08
N ARG A 13 -3.77 11.03 -4.07
CA ARG A 13 -2.80 12.09 -4.32
C ARG A 13 -2.73 13.08 -3.16
N ARG A 14 -3.88 13.50 -2.63
CA ARG A 14 -3.92 14.42 -1.49
C ARG A 14 -3.29 13.80 -0.26
N LEU A 15 -3.63 12.55 0.04
CA LEU A 15 -3.08 11.87 1.20
C LEU A 15 -1.57 11.65 1.04
N PHE A 16 -1.12 11.31 -0.16
CA PHE A 16 0.31 11.17 -0.44
C PHE A 16 1.06 12.47 -0.16
N ILE A 17 0.55 13.60 -0.64
CA ILE A 17 1.18 14.90 -0.42
C ILE A 17 1.27 15.21 1.06
N GLU A 18 0.20 14.99 1.81
CA GLU A 18 0.18 15.18 3.26
C GLU A 18 1.23 14.31 3.96
N TYR A 19 1.25 13.02 3.65
CA TYR A 19 2.18 12.08 4.28
C TYR A 19 3.63 12.33 3.86
N ASN A 20 3.86 12.74 2.62
CA ASN A 20 5.19 13.08 2.16
C ASN A 20 5.77 14.24 2.98
N GLU A 21 4.99 15.30 3.16
CA GLU A 21 5.41 16.43 3.99
C GLU A 21 5.61 16.03 5.45
N ARG A 22 4.68 15.28 6.00
CA ARG A 22 4.66 14.97 7.43
C ARG A 22 5.70 13.92 7.83
N TYR A 23 5.92 12.89 7.01
CA TYR A 23 6.72 11.74 7.40
C TYR A 23 7.99 11.53 6.57
N PHE A 24 8.09 12.14 5.40
CA PHE A 24 9.24 11.95 4.50
C PHE A 24 9.94 13.27 4.16
N GLY A 25 9.60 14.35 4.86
CA GLY A 25 10.23 15.64 4.66
C GLY A 25 10.02 16.24 3.28
N GLY A 26 8.95 15.86 2.58
CA GLY A 26 8.69 16.33 1.23
C GLY A 26 9.64 15.77 0.18
N SER A 27 10.39 14.73 0.52
CA SER A 27 11.51 14.25 -0.31
C SER A 27 11.08 13.32 -1.45
N LEU A 28 9.84 12.81 -1.43
CA LEU A 28 9.37 11.88 -2.44
C LEU A 28 8.74 12.62 -3.62
N GLN A 29 9.04 12.14 -4.82
CA GLN A 29 8.34 12.61 -6.02
C GLN A 29 6.90 12.10 -5.99
N THR A 30 5.92 12.95 -6.32
CA THR A 30 4.54 12.51 -6.40
C THR A 30 4.40 11.44 -7.49
N PRO A 31 3.95 10.23 -7.14
CA PRO A 31 3.83 9.17 -8.12
C PRO A 31 2.59 9.34 -9.00
N ARG A 32 2.56 8.59 -10.07
CA ARG A 32 1.31 8.34 -10.78
C ARG A 32 0.53 7.31 -9.98
N PHE A 33 -0.79 7.50 -9.87
CA PHE A 33 -1.68 6.57 -9.19
C PHE A 33 -2.57 5.88 -10.19
N ARG A 34 -2.78 4.58 -9.98
CA ARG A 34 -3.64 3.77 -10.83
C ARG A 34 -4.56 2.92 -9.96
N LEU A 35 -5.83 2.86 -10.34
CA LEU A 35 -6.81 1.97 -9.73
C LEU A 35 -7.08 0.83 -10.69
N VAL A 36 -7.06 -0.39 -10.19
CA VAL A 36 -7.31 -1.60 -10.98
C VAL A 36 -8.34 -2.46 -10.27
N ARG A 37 -9.10 -3.22 -11.05
CA ARG A 37 -10.13 -4.11 -10.49
C ARG A 37 -9.54 -5.36 -9.85
N TRP A 38 -8.41 -5.82 -10.34
CA TRP A 38 -7.76 -7.02 -9.85
C TRP A 38 -6.26 -6.88 -10.00
N PHE A 39 -5.53 -7.26 -8.98
CA PHE A 39 -4.08 -7.08 -8.94
C PHE A 39 -3.39 -8.35 -8.40
N GLY A 40 -3.75 -9.53 -8.97
CA GLY A 40 -3.09 -10.79 -8.62
C GLY A 40 -3.17 -11.18 -7.16
N GLY A 41 -4.25 -10.81 -6.45
CA GLY A 41 -4.39 -11.06 -5.02
C GLY A 41 -3.64 -10.06 -4.14
N ILE A 42 -3.03 -9.05 -4.70
CA ILE A 42 -2.31 -7.99 -3.99
C ILE A 42 -3.24 -6.78 -3.86
N TYR A 43 -3.20 -6.09 -2.73
CA TYR A 43 -4.06 -4.92 -2.49
C TYR A 43 -3.53 -3.66 -3.13
N ALA A 44 -2.21 -3.52 -3.17
CA ALA A 44 -1.54 -2.37 -3.75
C ALA A 44 -0.10 -2.74 -4.11
N GLY A 45 0.58 -1.90 -4.88
CA GLY A 45 1.96 -2.13 -5.23
C GLY A 45 2.65 -0.86 -5.67
N TYR A 46 3.96 -0.86 -5.55
CA TYR A 46 4.82 0.21 -6.03
C TYR A 46 5.79 -0.33 -7.07
N ARG A 47 5.98 0.43 -8.14
CA ARG A 47 7.05 0.20 -9.12
C ARG A 47 7.34 1.49 -9.88
N ARG A 48 8.38 1.49 -10.67
CA ARG A 48 8.58 2.53 -11.68
C ARG A 48 7.85 2.13 -12.94
N ASP A 49 7.22 3.11 -13.61
CA ASP A 49 6.61 2.86 -14.91
C ASP A 49 7.69 2.81 -16.01
N ASN A 50 7.25 2.63 -17.26
CA ASN A 50 8.17 2.50 -18.39
C ASN A 50 9.01 3.77 -18.64
N ASP A 51 8.55 4.91 -18.15
CA ASP A 51 9.26 6.19 -18.26
C ASP A 51 10.16 6.45 -17.06
N GLY A 52 10.24 5.53 -16.11
CA GLY A 52 11.02 5.68 -14.89
C GLY A 52 10.35 6.51 -13.79
N HIS A 53 9.06 6.83 -13.94
CA HIS A 53 8.31 7.54 -12.92
C HIS A 53 7.78 6.59 -11.86
N PRO A 54 7.74 7.02 -10.58
CA PRO A 54 7.07 6.22 -9.55
C PRO A 54 5.60 5.99 -9.91
N LEU A 55 5.14 4.76 -9.70
CA LEU A 55 3.77 4.36 -9.93
C LEU A 55 3.27 3.56 -8.75
N ILE A 56 2.19 4.02 -8.14
CA ILE A 56 1.50 3.30 -7.08
C ILE A 56 0.14 2.85 -7.60
N THR A 57 -0.12 1.55 -7.51
CA THR A 57 -1.35 0.93 -7.97
C THR A 57 -2.13 0.42 -6.77
N PHE A 58 -3.42 0.72 -6.71
CA PHE A 58 -4.34 0.21 -5.70
C PHE A 58 -5.43 -0.60 -6.37
N CYS A 59 -5.89 -1.65 -5.68
CA CYS A 59 -7.08 -2.37 -6.12
C CYS A 59 -8.34 -1.53 -5.88
N ASP A 60 -9.33 -1.71 -6.75
CA ASP A 60 -10.64 -1.06 -6.60
C ASP A 60 -11.25 -1.40 -5.24
N ALA A 61 -11.75 -0.38 -4.57
CA ALA A 61 -12.32 -0.47 -3.23
C ALA A 61 -13.45 -1.50 -3.11
N LYS A 62 -14.26 -1.65 -4.14
CA LYS A 62 -15.43 -2.54 -4.11
C LYS A 62 -15.07 -4.00 -3.89
N LYS A 63 -13.92 -4.46 -4.40
CA LYS A 63 -13.50 -5.85 -4.29
C LYS A 63 -12.73 -6.15 -3.00
N VAL A 64 -12.01 -5.19 -2.48
CA VAL A 64 -11.11 -5.37 -1.36
C VAL A 64 -11.82 -5.19 -0.03
N GLY A 65 -12.88 -4.37 0.00
CA GLY A 65 -13.53 -4.03 1.27
C GLY A 65 -12.64 -3.16 2.14
N TRP A 66 -12.06 -2.13 1.55
CA TRP A 66 -11.18 -1.21 2.25
C TRP A 66 -11.85 -0.60 3.48
N THR A 67 -11.08 -0.48 4.55
CA THR A 67 -11.38 0.46 5.63
C THR A 67 -10.48 1.69 5.47
N GLU A 68 -10.87 2.81 6.07
CA GLU A 68 -10.05 4.02 6.01
C GLU A 68 -8.66 3.76 6.60
N GLU A 69 -8.58 3.06 7.74
CA GLU A 69 -7.32 2.72 8.37
C GLU A 69 -6.44 1.86 7.45
N PHE A 70 -7.01 0.82 6.85
CA PHE A 70 -6.26 -0.06 5.95
C PHE A 70 -5.78 0.70 4.71
N PHE A 71 -6.60 1.58 4.16
CA PHE A 71 -6.25 2.43 3.04
C PHE A 71 -5.03 3.32 3.37
N LYS A 72 -5.07 4.00 4.52
CA LYS A 72 -3.99 4.89 4.95
C LYS A 72 -2.70 4.15 5.21
N THR A 73 -2.77 3.04 5.92
CA THR A 73 -1.57 2.23 6.23
C THR A 73 -0.99 1.58 4.99
N THR A 74 -1.83 1.19 4.04
CA THR A 74 -1.37 0.63 2.77
C THR A 74 -0.62 1.68 1.94
N LEU A 75 -1.12 2.91 1.91
CA LEU A 75 -0.40 3.97 1.21
C LEU A 75 0.98 4.22 1.85
N LEU A 76 1.06 4.26 3.18
CA LEU A 76 2.36 4.41 3.87
C LEU A 76 3.30 3.25 3.54
N HIS A 77 2.77 2.03 3.48
CA HIS A 77 3.55 0.85 3.09
C HIS A 77 4.19 1.04 1.71
N GLU A 78 3.41 1.50 0.75
CA GLU A 78 3.92 1.72 -0.61
C GLU A 78 4.88 2.93 -0.67
N MET A 79 4.65 3.93 0.15
CA MET A 79 5.56 5.08 0.25
C MET A 79 6.93 4.68 0.80
N ILE A 80 6.98 3.70 1.71
CA ILE A 80 8.26 3.16 2.18
C ILE A 80 9.02 2.49 1.03
N HIS A 81 8.33 1.71 0.20
CA HIS A 81 8.94 1.13 -0.99
C HIS A 81 9.51 2.20 -1.92
N GLN A 82 8.76 3.26 -2.14
CA GLN A 82 9.23 4.37 -2.97
C GLN A 82 10.45 5.07 -2.36
N TYR A 83 10.44 5.29 -1.05
CA TYR A 83 11.56 5.89 -0.36
C TYR A 83 12.84 5.05 -0.48
N LEU A 84 12.73 3.75 -0.31
CA LEU A 84 13.87 2.84 -0.44
C LEU A 84 14.37 2.75 -1.87
N ASP A 85 13.48 2.79 -2.84
CA ASP A 85 13.85 2.84 -4.25
C ASP A 85 14.62 4.13 -4.56
N LYS A 86 14.16 5.25 -4.04
CA LYS A 86 14.88 6.53 -4.14
C LYS A 86 16.28 6.44 -3.54
N CYS A 87 16.42 5.74 -2.42
CA CYS A 87 17.71 5.53 -1.74
C CYS A 87 18.57 4.45 -2.41
N ARG A 88 18.11 3.86 -3.50
CA ARG A 88 18.78 2.79 -4.25
C ARG A 88 19.11 1.56 -3.41
N ILE A 89 18.20 1.22 -2.51
CA ILE A 89 18.30 -0.02 -1.72
C ILE A 89 18.11 -1.21 -2.67
N LEU A 90 18.79 -2.31 -2.40
CA LEU A 90 18.70 -3.52 -3.21
C LEU A 90 17.23 -3.94 -3.37
N PHE A 91 16.86 -4.28 -4.60
CA PHE A 91 15.50 -4.66 -4.97
C PHE A 91 14.93 -5.76 -4.06
N ILE A 92 15.74 -6.78 -3.75
CA ILE A 92 15.31 -7.90 -2.91
C ILE A 92 14.95 -7.41 -1.50
N ASP A 93 15.80 -6.57 -0.89
CA ASP A 93 15.54 -6.04 0.44
C ASP A 93 14.25 -5.22 0.47
N ASN A 94 14.07 -4.34 -0.49
CA ASN A 94 12.87 -3.51 -0.59
C ASN A 94 11.63 -4.36 -0.88
N CYS A 95 11.68 -5.21 -1.90
CA CYS A 95 10.53 -5.96 -2.40
C CYS A 95 9.99 -6.96 -1.37
N PHE A 96 10.85 -7.63 -0.62
CA PHE A 96 10.45 -8.66 0.34
C PHE A 96 10.36 -8.15 1.77
N HIS A 97 10.36 -6.84 1.99
CA HIS A 97 10.23 -6.24 3.32
C HIS A 97 11.29 -6.77 4.29
N LEU A 98 12.54 -6.80 3.84
CA LEU A 98 13.64 -7.27 4.65
C LEU A 98 14.13 -6.17 5.60
N LEU A 99 15.44 -6.12 5.86
CA LEU A 99 15.99 -5.26 6.91
C LEU A 99 15.69 -3.77 6.68
N ALA A 100 16.01 -3.24 5.49
CA ALA A 100 15.89 -1.82 5.24
C ALA A 100 14.43 -1.34 5.32
N TRP A 101 13.50 -2.10 4.74
CA TRP A 101 12.08 -1.77 4.79
C TRP A 101 11.57 -1.74 6.24
N ASN A 102 11.95 -2.74 7.02
CA ASN A 102 11.53 -2.82 8.42
C ASN A 102 12.17 -1.74 9.30
N ILE A 103 13.39 -1.32 9.00
CA ILE A 103 14.02 -0.19 9.72
C ILE A 103 13.21 1.09 9.50
N VAL A 104 12.84 1.41 8.28
CA VAL A 104 12.04 2.60 7.99
C VAL A 104 10.67 2.50 8.65
N ARG A 105 10.01 1.34 8.52
CA ARG A 105 8.72 1.10 9.17
C ARG A 105 8.79 1.32 10.67
N LEU A 106 9.78 0.72 11.32
CA LEU A 106 9.96 0.83 12.76
C LEU A 106 10.23 2.27 13.18
N TYR A 107 11.08 2.98 12.44
CA TYR A 107 11.33 4.39 12.68
C TYR A 107 10.04 5.20 12.66
N LEU A 108 9.20 5.01 11.64
CA LEU A 108 7.93 5.72 11.54
C LEU A 108 6.97 5.34 12.67
N GLN A 109 6.93 4.09 13.06
CA GLN A 109 6.10 3.64 14.17
C GLN A 109 6.52 4.29 15.50
N VAL A 110 7.80 4.30 15.77
CA VAL A 110 8.33 4.84 17.04
C VAL A 110 8.24 6.37 17.05
N ARG A 111 8.62 7.02 15.95
CA ARG A 111 8.68 8.47 15.89
C ARG A 111 7.29 9.13 15.84
N TYR A 112 6.35 8.50 15.13
CA TYR A 112 5.04 9.10 14.83
C TYR A 112 3.84 8.30 15.35
N GLY A 113 4.07 7.15 15.96
CA GLY A 113 2.99 6.29 16.46
C GLY A 113 2.16 5.63 15.38
N LEU A 114 2.71 5.46 14.18
CA LEU A 114 1.98 4.88 13.06
C LEU A 114 1.96 3.36 13.15
N LYS A 115 0.85 2.76 12.68
CA LYS A 115 0.76 1.32 12.44
C LYS A 115 0.93 1.08 10.96
N ILE A 116 1.99 0.36 10.60
CA ILE A 116 2.26 0.02 9.20
C ILE A 116 2.54 -1.47 9.15
N TRP A 117 1.77 -2.19 8.33
CA TRP A 117 1.93 -3.63 8.19
C TRP A 117 2.90 -3.97 7.07
N ALA A 118 3.83 -4.87 7.34
CA ALA A 118 4.71 -5.43 6.30
C ALA A 118 3.90 -6.27 5.31
N TRP A 119 2.94 -7.02 5.84
CA TRP A 119 2.03 -7.85 5.04
C TRP A 119 0.60 -7.50 5.42
N PRO A 120 -0.31 -7.40 4.44
CA PRO A 120 -1.70 -7.10 4.77
C PRO A 120 -2.28 -8.20 5.65
N PRO A 121 -3.27 -7.86 6.50
CA PRO A 121 -3.95 -8.88 7.29
C PRO A 121 -4.57 -9.92 6.36
N LYS A 122 -4.48 -11.19 6.74
CA LYS A 122 -5.09 -12.26 5.96
C LYS A 122 -6.59 -12.00 5.85
N LYS A 123 -7.11 -12.02 4.63
CA LYS A 123 -8.55 -12.09 4.44
C LYS A 123 -9.07 -13.29 5.21
N LYS A 124 -10.15 -13.11 5.99
CA LYS A 124 -10.89 -14.24 6.50
C LYS A 124 -11.20 -15.15 5.32
N LYS A 125 -10.70 -16.40 5.39
CA LYS A 125 -11.02 -17.38 4.36
C LYS A 125 -12.54 -17.42 4.23
N ARG A 126 -13.04 -17.22 3.01
CA ARG A 126 -14.44 -17.50 2.76
C ARG A 126 -14.69 -18.95 3.19
N PRO A 127 -15.73 -19.20 4.01
CA PRO A 127 -16.07 -20.56 4.31
C PRO A 127 -16.20 -21.31 2.99
N LYS A 128 -15.53 -22.45 2.88
CA LYS A 128 -15.64 -23.31 1.71
C LYS A 128 -17.12 -23.52 1.44
N LYS A 129 -17.56 -23.16 0.23
CA LYS A 129 -18.93 -23.47 -0.16
C LYS A 129 -19.08 -24.97 -0.15
N LEU A 130 -19.70 -25.49 0.89
CA LEU A 130 -19.97 -26.90 1.06
C LEU A 130 -20.79 -27.51 -0.07
N SER A 131 -21.49 -26.69 -0.82
CA SER A 131 -22.44 -27.16 -1.82
C SER A 131 -21.83 -27.55 -3.16
N ARG A 132 -20.58 -27.22 -3.45
CA ARG A 132 -20.02 -27.51 -4.77
C ARG A 132 -19.70 -28.98 -5.00
N SER A 133 -19.42 -29.70 -3.96
CA SER A 133 -19.13 -31.13 -4.06
C SER A 133 -20.36 -32.00 -3.91
N ALA A 134 -21.45 -31.44 -3.46
CA ALA A 134 -22.69 -32.16 -3.22
C ALA A 134 -23.67 -32.04 -4.38
N VAL A 135 -23.32 -31.30 -5.39
CA VAL A 135 -24.19 -31.12 -6.57
C VAL A 135 -23.69 -32.00 -7.69
#